data_49841fe3e8a5fd0937a40899ef87784a
#
_entry.id   49841fe3e8a5fd0937a40899ef87784a
#
_cell.length_a   1.000
_cell.length_b   1.000
_cell.length_c   1.000
_cell.angle_alpha   90.00
_cell.angle_beta   90.00
_cell.angle_gamma   90.00
#
_symmetry.space_group_name_H-M   'P 1'
#
loop_
_entity.id
_entity.type
_entity.pdbx_description
1 polymer ?
#
loop_
_entity_poly.entity_id
_entity_poly.type
_entity_poly.pdbx_seq_one_letter_code
_entity_poly.pdbx_strand_id
1 'polypeptide(L)'
;MANKVTISPKNQRLLHSKSGNRCAMCKMLLTDPANENAACIGENAHIYGEKPDAARYDASKDEQYVNSEKNLIFLCCNCHKKIDTDVDSYSVEYLFELKHKHEMWVKQMLEEQTLNYTFAELEVLAKYILEVKGNLYIPTSFELIKIEDKLKKNSLEDVQGYITMGLTSNKVIVDFINKYPSPSFASTLNSIMANEYKKLKDEGLDSITIFHELWSLTSGNKNEFVYKAAGLGILAYFFEECEVFEK
;
A
#
# COMPACT_ATOMS: atom_id res chain seq x y z
N MET A 1 -11.38 -44.62 16.54
CA MET A 1 -12.00 -43.27 16.49
C MET A 1 -11.28 -42.55 15.40
N ALA A 2 -11.96 -42.19 14.31
CA ALA A 2 -11.35 -41.38 13.24
C ALA A 2 -11.05 -39.97 13.82
N ASN A 3 -9.81 -39.50 13.67
CA ASN A 3 -9.47 -38.13 14.06
C ASN A 3 -10.33 -37.18 13.22
N LYS A 4 -11.17 -36.38 13.87
CA LYS A 4 -11.97 -35.35 13.20
C LYS A 4 -11.00 -34.38 12.50
N VAL A 5 -11.14 -34.25 11.19
CA VAL A 5 -10.37 -33.25 10.42
C VAL A 5 -10.92 -31.87 10.79
N THR A 6 -10.09 -31.03 11.36
CA THR A 6 -10.42 -29.66 11.71
C THR A 6 -9.69 -28.69 10.77
N ILE A 7 -10.18 -27.46 10.66
CA ILE A 7 -9.48 -26.43 9.89
C ILE A 7 -8.05 -26.29 10.45
N SER A 8 -7.06 -26.58 9.63
CA SER A 8 -5.66 -26.54 10.06
C SER A 8 -5.20 -25.09 10.33
N PRO A 9 -4.21 -24.87 11.23
CA PRO A 9 -3.63 -23.55 11.45
C PRO A 9 -3.06 -22.91 10.18
N LYS A 10 -2.61 -23.73 9.21
CA LYS A 10 -2.16 -23.27 7.89
C LYS A 10 -3.33 -22.67 7.10
N ASN A 11 -4.45 -23.37 7.02
CA ASN A 11 -5.63 -22.91 6.28
C ASN A 11 -6.24 -21.65 6.90
N GLN A 12 -6.27 -21.58 8.25
CA GLN A 12 -6.70 -20.37 8.96
C GLN A 12 -5.81 -19.16 8.64
N ARG A 13 -4.49 -19.33 8.71
CA ARG A 13 -3.54 -18.24 8.39
C ARG A 13 -3.68 -17.77 6.94
N LEU A 14 -3.83 -18.68 6.00
CA LEU A 14 -4.03 -18.33 4.59
C LEU A 14 -5.34 -17.55 4.38
N LEU A 15 -6.43 -18.03 4.98
CA LEU A 15 -7.73 -17.36 4.91
C LEU A 15 -7.67 -15.94 5.50
N HIS A 16 -7.10 -15.80 6.71
CA HIS A 16 -7.00 -14.50 7.38
C HIS A 16 -6.10 -13.52 6.63
N SER A 17 -4.96 -14.00 6.10
CA SER A 17 -4.05 -13.15 5.30
C SER A 17 -4.74 -12.62 4.03
N LYS A 18 -5.49 -13.48 3.32
CA LYS A 18 -6.21 -13.09 2.10
C LYS A 18 -7.42 -12.20 2.39
N SER A 19 -7.98 -12.26 3.60
CA SER A 19 -9.12 -11.43 3.99
C SER A 19 -8.77 -9.99 4.36
N GLY A 20 -7.47 -9.67 4.58
CA GLY A 20 -7.04 -8.35 5.02
C GLY A 20 -7.69 -7.91 6.34
N ASN A 21 -7.96 -8.87 7.25
CA ASN A 21 -8.64 -8.64 8.53
C ASN A 21 -10.03 -7.99 8.40
N ARG A 22 -10.71 -8.22 7.27
CA ARG A 22 -12.06 -7.66 7.01
C ARG A 22 -13.05 -8.75 6.64
N CYS A 23 -14.31 -8.53 7.05
CA CYS A 23 -15.42 -9.37 6.63
C CYS A 23 -15.57 -9.32 5.11
N ALA A 24 -15.61 -10.48 4.46
CA ALA A 24 -15.73 -10.56 3.01
C ALA A 24 -17.02 -9.90 2.47
N MET A 25 -18.10 -9.88 3.26
CA MET A 25 -19.38 -9.32 2.88
C MET A 25 -19.48 -7.83 3.19
N CYS A 26 -19.36 -7.43 4.46
CA CYS A 26 -19.65 -6.06 4.91
C CYS A 26 -18.39 -5.18 5.10
N LYS A 27 -17.18 -5.74 4.88
CA LYS A 27 -15.89 -5.04 4.97
C LYS A 27 -15.53 -4.48 6.36
N MET A 28 -16.33 -4.74 7.41
CA MET A 28 -15.96 -4.32 8.76
C MET A 28 -14.67 -5.00 9.21
N LEU A 29 -13.89 -4.32 10.05
CA LEU A 29 -12.70 -4.90 10.69
C LEU A 29 -13.12 -6.05 11.62
N LEU A 30 -12.34 -7.13 11.62
CA LEU A 30 -12.62 -8.34 12.41
C LEU A 30 -11.75 -8.47 13.66
N THR A 31 -10.81 -7.55 13.84
CA THR A 31 -10.09 -7.32 15.10
C THR A 31 -10.18 -5.85 15.47
N ASP A 32 -10.28 -5.53 16.75
CA ASP A 32 -10.26 -4.15 17.23
C ASP A 32 -8.80 -3.69 17.42
N PRO A 33 -8.27 -2.78 16.58
CA PRO A 33 -6.88 -2.33 16.68
C PRO A 33 -6.63 -1.40 17.89
N ALA A 34 -7.68 -0.87 18.51
CA ALA A 34 -7.58 0.07 19.64
C ALA A 34 -7.48 -0.63 20.99
N ASN A 35 -7.59 -1.95 21.06
CA ASN A 35 -7.61 -2.71 22.30
C ASN A 35 -6.42 -3.66 22.37
N GLU A 36 -5.56 -3.54 23.39
CA GLU A 36 -4.42 -4.44 23.62
C GLU A 36 -4.85 -5.91 23.80
N ASN A 37 -6.11 -6.15 24.20
CA ASN A 37 -6.75 -7.47 24.28
C ASN A 37 -7.73 -7.70 23.13
N ALA A 38 -7.43 -7.21 21.93
CA ALA A 38 -8.32 -7.25 20.79
C ALA A 38 -8.85 -8.66 20.51
N ALA A 39 -10.16 -8.84 20.68
CA ALA A 39 -10.83 -10.07 20.28
C ALA A 39 -10.98 -10.12 18.76
N CYS A 40 -10.68 -11.27 18.16
CA CYS A 40 -11.07 -11.54 16.78
C CYS A 40 -12.56 -11.93 16.79
N ILE A 41 -13.41 -11.11 16.14
CA ILE A 41 -14.85 -11.35 15.95
C ILE A 41 -15.13 -12.00 14.59
N GLY A 42 -14.08 -12.37 13.86
CA GLY A 42 -14.15 -13.06 12.58
C GLY A 42 -14.34 -14.57 12.77
N GLU A 43 -15.15 -15.16 11.92
CA GLU A 43 -15.46 -16.60 11.88
C GLU A 43 -15.09 -17.19 10.53
N ASN A 44 -14.51 -18.40 10.55
CA ASN A 44 -14.18 -19.18 9.36
C ASN A 44 -15.43 -19.91 8.88
N ALA A 45 -16.24 -19.27 8.04
CA ALA A 45 -17.47 -19.85 7.51
C ALA A 45 -17.17 -20.83 6.37
N HIS A 46 -17.85 -21.99 6.38
CA HIS A 46 -17.79 -22.96 5.28
C HIS A 46 -18.70 -22.54 4.13
N ILE A 47 -18.23 -22.63 2.88
CA ILE A 47 -19.06 -22.46 1.68
C ILE A 47 -19.87 -23.72 1.43
N TYR A 48 -19.23 -24.87 1.25
CA TYR A 48 -19.89 -26.19 1.40
C TYR A 48 -19.83 -26.59 2.87
N GLY A 49 -20.98 -26.88 3.46
CA GLY A 49 -21.09 -27.25 4.87
C GLY A 49 -20.31 -28.52 5.24
N GLU A 50 -19.80 -28.57 6.47
CA GLU A 50 -18.98 -29.70 6.97
C GLU A 50 -19.81 -30.94 7.27
N LYS A 51 -21.09 -30.81 7.61
CA LYS A 51 -21.93 -31.90 8.10
C LYS A 51 -23.24 -32.01 7.29
N PRO A 52 -23.88 -33.18 7.27
CA PRO A 52 -25.14 -33.41 6.52
C PRO A 52 -26.26 -32.40 6.85
N ASP A 53 -26.31 -31.90 8.07
CA ASP A 53 -27.28 -30.89 8.54
C ASP A 53 -26.82 -29.43 8.40
N ALA A 54 -25.62 -29.22 7.89
CA ALA A 54 -25.09 -27.88 7.68
C ALA A 54 -25.61 -27.25 6.37
N ALA A 55 -25.63 -25.91 6.35
CA ALA A 55 -25.98 -25.15 5.15
C ALA A 55 -25.10 -25.56 3.97
N ARG A 56 -25.69 -25.74 2.78
CA ARG A 56 -24.99 -26.07 1.51
C ARG A 56 -24.12 -27.35 1.57
N TYR A 57 -24.53 -28.36 2.37
CA TYR A 57 -23.82 -29.64 2.43
C TYR A 57 -23.84 -30.35 1.10
N ASP A 58 -22.69 -30.94 0.73
CA ASP A 58 -22.52 -31.76 -0.46
C ASP A 58 -21.70 -33.01 -0.09
N ALA A 59 -22.33 -34.20 -0.12
CA ALA A 59 -21.72 -35.46 0.21
C ALA A 59 -20.59 -35.87 -0.75
N SER A 60 -20.46 -35.25 -1.92
CA SER A 60 -19.37 -35.50 -2.88
C SER A 60 -18.05 -34.82 -2.48
N LYS A 61 -18.08 -33.93 -1.53
CA LYS A 61 -16.89 -33.18 -1.06
C LYS A 61 -16.22 -33.95 0.08
N ASP A 62 -14.93 -34.21 -0.07
CA ASP A 62 -14.14 -34.81 0.98
C ASP A 62 -13.86 -33.87 2.14
N GLU A 63 -13.61 -34.43 3.32
CA GLU A 63 -13.39 -33.63 4.55
C GLU A 63 -12.14 -32.75 4.47
N GLN A 64 -11.13 -33.12 3.69
CA GLN A 64 -9.92 -32.31 3.49
C GLN A 64 -10.22 -31.06 2.68
N TYR A 65 -11.02 -31.20 1.60
CA TYR A 65 -11.46 -30.07 0.79
C TYR A 65 -12.36 -29.14 1.59
N VAL A 66 -13.34 -29.69 2.31
CA VAL A 66 -14.30 -28.90 3.10
C VAL A 66 -13.59 -28.02 4.14
N ASN A 67 -12.53 -28.55 4.79
CA ASN A 67 -11.72 -27.81 5.77
C ASN A 67 -10.52 -27.07 5.15
N SER A 68 -10.41 -27.01 3.82
CA SER A 68 -9.36 -26.25 3.14
C SER A 68 -9.70 -24.75 3.05
N GLU A 69 -8.67 -23.92 2.95
CA GLU A 69 -8.83 -22.48 2.72
C GLU A 69 -9.69 -22.18 1.49
N LYS A 70 -9.67 -23.05 0.48
CA LYS A 70 -10.45 -22.87 -0.75
C LYS A 70 -11.97 -22.85 -0.50
N ASN A 71 -12.44 -23.65 0.46
CA ASN A 71 -13.86 -23.76 0.83
C ASN A 71 -14.26 -22.85 2.00
N LEU A 72 -13.38 -22.01 2.50
CA LEU A 72 -13.63 -21.12 3.63
C LEU A 72 -13.72 -19.66 3.20
N ILE A 73 -14.64 -18.92 3.84
CA ILE A 73 -14.77 -17.47 3.69
C ILE A 73 -14.73 -16.81 5.08
N PHE A 74 -13.99 -15.70 5.24
CA PHE A 74 -13.84 -15.05 6.53
C PHE A 74 -14.90 -13.94 6.69
N LEU A 75 -15.78 -14.12 7.66
CA LEU A 75 -16.95 -13.26 7.90
C LEU A 75 -17.03 -12.81 9.36
N CYS A 76 -17.72 -11.71 9.61
CA CYS A 76 -18.19 -11.42 10.97
C CYS A 76 -19.33 -12.35 11.35
N CYS A 77 -19.58 -12.53 12.65
CA CYS A 77 -20.63 -13.40 13.17
C CYS A 77 -22.03 -13.10 12.58
N ASN A 78 -22.36 -11.82 12.36
CA ASN A 78 -23.64 -11.42 11.77
C ASN A 78 -23.77 -11.87 10.31
N CYS A 79 -22.73 -11.67 9.51
CA CYS A 79 -22.73 -12.09 8.10
C CYS A 79 -22.68 -13.61 7.97
N HIS A 80 -21.93 -14.31 8.83
CA HIS A 80 -21.93 -15.78 8.89
C HIS A 80 -23.33 -16.31 9.19
N LYS A 81 -23.98 -15.80 10.26
CA LYS A 81 -25.34 -16.19 10.58
C LYS A 81 -26.32 -15.97 9.43
N LYS A 82 -26.16 -14.84 8.72
CA LYS A 82 -27.03 -14.48 7.59
C LYS A 82 -26.92 -15.48 6.44
N ILE A 83 -25.71 -15.87 6.03
CA ILE A 83 -25.51 -16.79 4.91
C ILE A 83 -25.98 -18.22 5.21
N ASP A 84 -25.94 -18.62 6.49
CA ASP A 84 -26.39 -19.97 6.89
C ASP A 84 -27.90 -20.03 7.14
N THR A 85 -28.54 -18.89 7.36
CA THR A 85 -29.99 -18.81 7.55
C THR A 85 -30.75 -18.73 6.21
N ASP A 86 -30.20 -18.01 5.24
CA ASP A 86 -30.82 -17.77 3.92
C ASP A 86 -29.97 -18.43 2.82
N VAL A 87 -30.04 -19.76 2.77
CA VAL A 87 -29.24 -20.57 1.84
C VAL A 87 -29.61 -20.31 0.38
N ASP A 88 -30.87 -19.96 0.10
CA ASP A 88 -31.35 -19.71 -1.26
C ASP A 88 -30.74 -18.43 -1.85
N SER A 89 -30.65 -17.36 -1.06
CA SER A 89 -30.02 -16.11 -1.48
C SER A 89 -28.48 -16.20 -1.49
N TYR A 90 -27.90 -17.07 -0.67
CA TYR A 90 -26.44 -17.25 -0.53
C TYR A 90 -26.01 -18.63 -0.99
N SER A 91 -26.16 -18.87 -2.32
CA SER A 91 -25.75 -20.13 -2.94
C SER A 91 -24.22 -20.35 -2.87
N VAL A 92 -23.79 -21.55 -3.14
CA VAL A 92 -22.36 -21.91 -3.20
C VAL A 92 -21.61 -21.03 -4.22
N GLU A 93 -22.17 -20.84 -5.41
CA GLU A 93 -21.61 -20.05 -6.50
C GLU A 93 -21.48 -18.58 -6.06
N TYR A 94 -22.52 -18.04 -5.44
CA TYR A 94 -22.48 -16.67 -4.90
C TYR A 94 -21.37 -16.49 -3.87
N LEU A 95 -21.20 -17.45 -2.95
CA LEU A 95 -20.19 -17.34 -1.90
C LEU A 95 -18.76 -17.48 -2.45
N PHE A 96 -18.53 -18.31 -3.45
CA PHE A 96 -17.24 -18.36 -4.15
C PHE A 96 -16.94 -17.08 -4.89
N GLU A 97 -17.93 -16.49 -5.56
CA GLU A 97 -17.76 -15.20 -6.23
C GLU A 97 -17.49 -14.07 -5.22
N LEU A 98 -18.21 -14.05 -4.10
CA LEU A 98 -18.00 -13.09 -3.02
C LEU A 98 -16.59 -13.20 -2.41
N LYS A 99 -16.12 -14.43 -2.14
CA LYS A 99 -14.76 -14.71 -1.68
C LYS A 99 -13.73 -14.17 -2.68
N HIS A 100 -13.87 -14.52 -3.95
CA HIS A 100 -12.96 -14.09 -5.01
C HIS A 100 -12.91 -12.55 -5.14
N LYS A 101 -14.08 -11.90 -5.21
CA LYS A 101 -14.17 -10.43 -5.27
C LYS A 101 -13.52 -9.76 -4.06
N HIS A 102 -13.69 -10.36 -2.88
CA HIS A 102 -13.08 -9.82 -1.67
C HIS A 102 -11.56 -9.98 -1.66
N GLU A 103 -11.04 -11.15 -2.01
CA GLU A 103 -9.59 -11.39 -2.08
C GLU A 103 -8.92 -10.50 -3.15
N MET A 104 -9.57 -10.29 -4.29
CA MET A 104 -9.11 -9.35 -5.32
C MET A 104 -9.13 -7.90 -4.83
N TRP A 105 -10.19 -7.50 -4.10
CA TRP A 105 -10.27 -6.18 -3.49
C TRP A 105 -9.15 -5.95 -2.46
N VAL A 106 -8.86 -6.94 -1.58
CA VAL A 106 -7.74 -6.86 -0.62
C VAL A 106 -6.42 -6.73 -1.35
N LYS A 107 -6.20 -7.55 -2.39
CA LYS A 107 -4.99 -7.48 -3.22
C LYS A 107 -4.84 -6.10 -3.85
N GLN A 108 -5.89 -5.57 -4.45
CA GLN A 108 -5.90 -4.25 -5.07
C GLN A 108 -5.60 -3.14 -4.04
N MET A 109 -6.21 -3.18 -2.86
CA MET A 109 -5.94 -2.21 -1.79
C MET A 109 -4.49 -2.25 -1.33
N LEU A 110 -3.87 -3.43 -1.25
CA LEU A 110 -2.46 -3.58 -0.91
C LEU A 110 -1.55 -3.12 -2.05
N GLU A 111 -1.92 -3.36 -3.30
CA GLU A 111 -1.18 -2.90 -4.49
C GLU A 111 -1.32 -1.39 -4.68
N GLU A 112 -2.48 -0.80 -4.39
CA GLU A 112 -2.68 0.66 -4.42
C GLU A 112 -1.95 1.39 -3.29
N GLN A 113 -1.69 0.72 -2.17
CA GLN A 113 -0.82 1.25 -1.09
C GLN A 113 0.67 1.10 -1.38
N THR A 114 1.06 0.23 -2.31
CA THR A 114 2.40 0.24 -2.89
C THR A 114 2.39 1.23 -4.05
N LEU A 115 3.32 2.18 -4.03
CA LEU A 115 3.47 3.16 -5.10
C LEU A 115 3.70 2.43 -6.43
N ASN A 116 2.64 2.29 -7.23
CA ASN A 116 2.68 1.54 -8.48
C ASN A 116 2.75 2.52 -9.66
N TYR A 117 3.96 2.78 -10.12
CA TYR A 117 4.25 3.61 -11.28
C TYR A 117 5.38 2.99 -12.10
N THR A 118 5.48 3.38 -13.36
CA THR A 118 6.45 2.86 -14.33
C THR A 118 7.42 3.95 -14.79
N PHE A 119 8.37 3.58 -15.64
CA PHE A 119 9.27 4.54 -16.27
C PHE A 119 8.53 5.57 -17.15
N ALA A 120 7.34 5.26 -17.66
CA ALA A 120 6.57 6.19 -18.46
C ALA A 120 6.11 7.42 -17.65
N GLU A 121 5.57 7.19 -16.43
CA GLU A 121 5.20 8.28 -15.53
C GLU A 121 6.43 9.08 -15.09
N LEU A 122 7.52 8.39 -14.75
CA LEU A 122 8.77 9.04 -14.36
C LEU A 122 9.34 9.91 -15.49
N GLU A 123 9.27 9.47 -16.74
CA GLU A 123 9.73 10.26 -17.90
C GLU A 123 8.91 11.55 -18.07
N VAL A 124 7.59 11.46 -17.92
CA VAL A 124 6.69 12.64 -17.99
C VAL A 124 7.04 13.63 -16.89
N LEU A 125 7.23 13.16 -15.65
CA LEU A 125 7.54 14.02 -14.52
C LEU A 125 8.94 14.60 -14.61
N ALA A 126 9.92 13.82 -15.04
CA ALA A 126 11.29 14.29 -15.25
C ALA A 126 11.35 15.41 -16.29
N LYS A 127 10.64 15.28 -17.41
CA LYS A 127 10.53 16.34 -18.41
C LYS A 127 9.91 17.61 -17.83
N TYR A 128 8.83 17.47 -17.05
CA TYR A 128 8.19 18.61 -16.38
C TYR A 128 9.14 19.32 -15.42
N ILE A 129 9.87 18.56 -14.56
CA ILE A 129 10.83 19.14 -13.61
C ILE A 129 11.95 19.88 -14.37
N LEU A 130 12.45 19.32 -15.46
CA LEU A 130 13.50 19.95 -16.28
C LEU A 130 13.07 21.26 -16.95
N GLU A 131 11.77 21.48 -17.14
CA GLU A 131 11.21 22.74 -17.67
C GLU A 131 11.16 23.87 -16.61
N VAL A 132 11.32 23.54 -15.33
CA VAL A 132 11.38 24.50 -14.25
C VAL A 132 12.65 25.33 -14.39
N LYS A 133 12.50 26.64 -14.66
CA LYS A 133 13.62 27.55 -14.85
C LYS A 133 14.21 27.96 -13.50
N GLY A 134 15.46 27.63 -13.25
CA GLY A 134 16.23 28.07 -12.08
C GLY A 134 17.72 28.17 -12.38
N ASN A 135 18.44 28.90 -11.56
CA ASN A 135 19.91 28.89 -11.62
C ASN A 135 20.43 27.52 -11.17
N LEU A 136 21.42 26.98 -11.85
CA LEU A 136 22.03 25.69 -11.47
C LEU A 136 22.69 25.85 -10.09
N TYR A 137 22.13 25.16 -9.10
CA TYR A 137 22.75 25.02 -7.78
C TYR A 137 23.70 23.82 -7.82
N ILE A 138 24.91 24.03 -7.30
CA ILE A 138 25.90 22.93 -7.16
C ILE A 138 25.88 22.51 -5.69
N PRO A 139 25.42 21.28 -5.36
CA PRO A 139 25.49 20.75 -4.00
C PRO A 139 26.92 20.77 -3.47
N THR A 140 27.08 21.18 -2.22
CA THR A 140 28.41 21.34 -1.59
C THR A 140 28.79 20.18 -0.68
N SER A 141 27.86 19.28 -0.35
CA SER A 141 28.12 18.13 0.53
C SER A 141 27.32 16.89 0.11
N PHE A 142 27.97 15.73 0.20
CA PHE A 142 27.40 14.40 -0.10
C PHE A 142 27.37 13.52 1.15
N GLU A 143 27.28 14.08 2.35
CA GLU A 143 27.16 13.29 3.57
C GLU A 143 25.78 12.67 3.68
N LEU A 144 25.72 11.35 3.76
CA LEU A 144 24.49 10.60 4.05
C LEU A 144 24.17 10.73 5.53
N ILE A 145 23.03 11.34 5.85
CA ILE A 145 22.47 11.39 7.21
C ILE A 145 21.35 10.37 7.30
N LYS A 146 21.18 9.76 8.48
CA LYS A 146 20.03 8.87 8.70
C LYS A 146 18.72 9.63 8.49
N ILE A 147 17.79 9.01 7.78
CA ILE A 147 16.49 9.61 7.44
C ILE A 147 15.76 10.10 8.68
N GLU A 148 15.80 9.32 9.78
CA GLU A 148 15.18 9.70 11.06
C GLU A 148 15.76 10.99 11.65
N ASP A 149 17.07 11.17 11.56
CA ASP A 149 17.75 12.38 12.06
C ASP A 149 17.41 13.59 11.19
N LYS A 150 17.33 13.39 9.87
CA LYS A 150 16.93 14.44 8.92
C LYS A 150 15.47 14.85 9.09
N LEU A 151 14.56 13.89 9.34
CA LEU A 151 13.16 14.19 9.66
C LEU A 151 13.04 15.08 10.89
N LYS A 152 13.67 14.70 11.99
CA LYS A 152 13.66 15.46 13.25
C LYS A 152 14.25 16.87 13.09
N LYS A 153 15.41 16.95 12.43
CA LYS A 153 16.09 18.23 12.20
C LYS A 153 15.21 19.22 11.44
N ASN A 154 14.37 18.73 10.54
CA ASN A 154 13.50 19.55 9.70
C ASN A 154 12.05 19.63 10.21
N SER A 155 11.71 19.06 11.36
CA SER A 155 10.34 19.00 11.90
C SER A 155 9.35 18.38 10.89
N LEU A 156 9.72 17.22 10.33
CA LEU A 156 8.98 16.51 9.28
C LEU A 156 8.41 15.16 9.77
N GLU A 157 8.30 14.95 11.09
CA GLU A 157 7.81 13.71 11.66
C GLU A 157 6.39 13.38 11.19
N ASP A 158 5.54 14.39 11.00
CA ASP A 158 4.16 14.21 10.55
C ASP A 158 4.06 13.67 9.10
N VAL A 159 5.09 13.87 8.28
CA VAL A 159 5.16 13.36 6.90
C VAL A 159 6.09 12.15 6.74
N GLN A 160 6.62 11.61 7.85
CA GLN A 160 7.50 10.43 7.84
C GLN A 160 6.89 9.26 7.07
N GLY A 161 5.58 9.01 7.22
CA GLY A 161 4.88 7.94 6.53
C GLY A 161 4.95 8.07 5.01
N TYR A 162 4.82 9.29 4.47
CA TYR A 162 4.93 9.55 3.04
C TYR A 162 6.37 9.34 2.54
N ILE A 163 7.37 9.83 3.26
CA ILE A 163 8.78 9.65 2.90
C ILE A 163 9.14 8.16 2.91
N THR A 164 8.78 7.42 3.97
CA THR A 164 9.00 5.98 4.05
C THR A 164 8.32 5.24 2.88
N MET A 165 7.09 5.61 2.55
CA MET A 165 6.35 5.03 1.42
C MET A 165 7.08 5.33 0.10
N GLY A 166 7.53 6.56 -0.13
CA GLY A 166 8.29 6.93 -1.34
C GLY A 166 9.57 6.11 -1.50
N LEU A 167 10.28 5.87 -0.41
CA LEU A 167 11.52 5.09 -0.40
C LEU A 167 11.33 3.60 -0.71
N THR A 168 10.13 3.04 -0.53
CA THR A 168 9.87 1.64 -0.94
C THR A 168 10.09 1.40 -2.43
N SER A 169 9.96 2.45 -3.23
CA SER A 169 10.17 2.43 -4.69
C SER A 169 11.52 3.00 -5.12
N ASN A 170 12.45 3.25 -4.20
CA ASN A 170 13.74 3.90 -4.49
C ASN A 170 14.51 3.18 -5.61
N LYS A 171 14.49 1.84 -5.64
CA LYS A 171 15.11 1.06 -6.70
C LYS A 171 14.61 1.43 -8.11
N VAL A 172 13.32 1.66 -8.27
CA VAL A 172 12.73 2.04 -9.57
C VAL A 172 13.22 3.42 -9.99
N ILE A 173 13.33 4.35 -9.05
CA ILE A 173 13.84 5.71 -9.31
C ILE A 173 15.32 5.66 -9.69
N VAL A 174 16.15 4.95 -8.93
CA VAL A 174 17.57 4.78 -9.21
C VAL A 174 17.78 4.13 -10.58
N ASP A 175 17.04 3.05 -10.88
CA ASP A 175 17.11 2.38 -12.18
C ASP A 175 16.70 3.31 -13.34
N PHE A 176 15.69 4.14 -13.15
CA PHE A 176 15.27 5.14 -14.13
C PHE A 176 16.34 6.19 -14.36
N ILE A 177 16.87 6.80 -13.29
CA ILE A 177 17.93 7.82 -13.36
C ILE A 177 19.17 7.28 -14.07
N ASN A 178 19.60 6.05 -13.72
CA ASN A 178 20.79 5.43 -14.31
C ASN A 178 20.62 5.05 -15.79
N LYS A 179 19.39 4.78 -16.24
CA LYS A 179 19.09 4.46 -17.63
C LYS A 179 18.82 5.67 -18.51
N TYR A 180 18.71 6.85 -17.90
CA TYR A 180 18.43 8.05 -18.68
C TYR A 180 19.62 8.43 -19.57
N PRO A 181 19.41 8.77 -20.86
CA PRO A 181 20.51 8.93 -21.83
C PRO A 181 21.49 10.08 -21.54
N SER A 182 21.11 11.05 -20.71
CA SER A 182 21.97 12.21 -20.40
C SER A 182 22.79 11.98 -19.12
N PRO A 183 24.12 12.04 -19.18
CA PRO A 183 24.99 11.90 -18.00
C PRO A 183 24.76 12.97 -16.92
N SER A 184 24.28 14.14 -17.30
CA SER A 184 23.99 15.26 -16.38
C SER A 184 22.57 15.26 -15.84
N PHE A 185 21.76 14.24 -16.18
CA PHE A 185 20.34 14.21 -15.83
C PHE A 185 20.12 14.26 -14.31
N ALA A 186 20.76 13.35 -13.57
CA ALA A 186 20.66 13.31 -12.11
C ALA A 186 21.10 14.62 -11.43
N SER A 187 22.24 15.17 -11.86
CA SER A 187 22.76 16.43 -11.29
C SER A 187 21.87 17.63 -11.62
N THR A 188 21.25 17.63 -12.79
CA THR A 188 20.31 18.70 -13.17
C THR A 188 19.04 18.64 -12.34
N LEU A 189 18.44 17.45 -12.17
CA LEU A 189 17.27 17.27 -11.30
C LEU A 189 17.58 17.68 -9.85
N ASN A 190 18.72 17.26 -9.34
CA ASN A 190 19.21 17.64 -8.01
C ASN A 190 19.28 19.15 -7.85
N SER A 191 19.88 19.84 -8.80
CA SER A 191 20.02 21.30 -8.78
C SER A 191 18.66 21.99 -8.79
N ILE A 192 17.71 21.52 -9.58
CA ILE A 192 16.35 22.08 -9.63
C ILE A 192 15.64 21.90 -8.28
N MET A 193 15.69 20.69 -7.72
CA MET A 193 15.05 20.39 -6.44
C MET A 193 15.62 21.21 -5.28
N ALA A 194 16.95 21.33 -5.22
CA ALA A 194 17.61 22.14 -4.20
C ALA A 194 17.29 23.64 -4.34
N ASN A 195 17.19 24.16 -5.57
CA ASN A 195 16.79 25.54 -5.82
C ASN A 195 15.36 25.81 -5.40
N GLU A 196 14.41 24.94 -5.76
CA GLU A 196 13.01 25.12 -5.34
C GLU A 196 12.86 25.03 -3.82
N TYR A 197 13.54 24.07 -3.17
CA TYR A 197 13.58 24.02 -1.71
C TYR A 197 14.08 25.35 -1.11
N LYS A 198 15.21 25.87 -1.60
CA LYS A 198 15.79 27.12 -1.09
C LYS A 198 14.85 28.30 -1.31
N LYS A 199 14.25 28.42 -2.48
CA LYS A 199 13.26 29.46 -2.81
C LYS A 199 12.09 29.43 -1.83
N LEU A 200 11.45 28.28 -1.61
CA LEU A 200 10.33 28.12 -0.70
C LEU A 200 10.73 28.44 0.76
N LYS A 201 11.95 28.09 1.15
CA LYS A 201 12.51 28.43 2.45
C LYS A 201 12.75 29.95 2.61
N ASP A 202 13.30 30.58 1.57
CA ASP A 202 13.54 32.05 1.56
C ASP A 202 12.21 32.84 1.56
N GLU A 203 11.11 32.24 1.04
CA GLU A 203 9.74 32.77 1.14
C GLU A 203 9.13 32.62 2.55
N GLY A 204 9.82 31.92 3.47
CA GLY A 204 9.42 31.77 4.87
C GLY A 204 8.39 30.69 5.14
N LEU A 205 8.22 29.74 4.24
CA LEU A 205 7.31 28.61 4.42
C LEU A 205 7.86 27.61 5.46
N ASP A 206 6.98 26.99 6.21
CA ASP A 206 7.33 25.89 7.14
C ASP A 206 7.67 24.60 6.38
N SER A 207 8.40 23.69 7.03
CA SER A 207 8.92 22.48 6.40
C SER A 207 7.83 21.55 5.86
N ILE A 208 6.67 21.45 6.51
CA ILE A 208 5.54 20.62 6.08
C ILE A 208 4.94 21.20 4.79
N THR A 209 4.74 22.51 4.75
CA THR A 209 4.26 23.22 3.55
C THR A 209 5.26 23.05 2.41
N ILE A 210 6.57 23.23 2.65
CA ILE A 210 7.62 22.99 1.66
C ILE A 210 7.57 21.56 1.13
N PHE A 211 7.39 20.56 2.01
CA PHE A 211 7.26 19.17 1.60
C PHE A 211 6.10 18.98 0.59
N HIS A 212 4.93 19.54 0.88
CA HIS A 212 3.76 19.40 0.01
C HIS A 212 3.92 20.15 -1.32
N GLU A 213 4.55 21.34 -1.32
CA GLU A 213 4.86 22.09 -2.55
C GLU A 213 5.86 21.31 -3.43
N LEU A 214 6.92 20.77 -2.85
CA LEU A 214 7.88 19.94 -3.58
C LEU A 214 7.24 18.64 -4.09
N TRP A 215 6.33 18.02 -3.33
CA TRP A 215 5.57 16.87 -3.81
C TRP A 215 4.62 17.25 -4.96
N SER A 216 4.00 18.41 -4.90
CA SER A 216 3.19 18.92 -6.01
C SER A 216 4.04 19.10 -7.27
N LEU A 217 5.19 19.76 -7.13
CA LEU A 217 6.16 19.95 -8.22
C LEU A 217 6.62 18.61 -8.81
N THR A 218 7.07 17.67 -7.98
CA THR A 218 7.56 16.36 -8.46
C THR A 218 6.44 15.52 -9.05
N SER A 219 5.18 15.78 -8.71
CA SER A 219 3.99 15.16 -9.33
C SER A 219 3.54 15.85 -10.63
N GLY A 220 4.29 16.88 -11.10
CA GLY A 220 3.92 17.64 -12.28
C GLY A 220 2.61 18.42 -12.12
N ASN A 221 2.24 18.80 -10.89
CA ASN A 221 0.96 19.40 -10.52
C ASN A 221 -0.27 18.58 -10.97
N LYS A 222 -0.09 17.26 -11.16
CA LYS A 222 -1.15 16.33 -11.53
C LYS A 222 -1.81 15.74 -10.29
N ASN A 223 -3.12 15.47 -10.39
CA ASN A 223 -3.90 14.92 -9.28
C ASN A 223 -4.15 13.41 -9.38
N GLU A 224 -3.86 12.80 -10.53
CA GLU A 224 -3.98 11.36 -10.71
C GLU A 224 -3.01 10.60 -9.79
N PHE A 225 -3.52 9.56 -9.15
CA PHE A 225 -2.78 8.81 -8.14
C PHE A 225 -1.41 8.32 -8.62
N VAL A 226 -1.33 7.82 -9.85
CA VAL A 226 -0.08 7.29 -10.43
C VAL A 226 1.03 8.36 -10.49
N TYR A 227 0.69 9.61 -10.85
CA TYR A 227 1.65 10.72 -10.87
C TYR A 227 1.99 11.22 -9.47
N LYS A 228 1.01 11.23 -8.55
CA LYS A 228 1.27 11.54 -7.13
C LYS A 228 2.20 10.50 -6.50
N ALA A 229 2.00 9.22 -6.81
CA ALA A 229 2.85 8.12 -6.36
C ALA A 229 4.28 8.24 -6.92
N ALA A 230 4.43 8.45 -8.24
CA ALA A 230 5.72 8.63 -8.89
C ALA A 230 6.44 9.88 -8.36
N GLY A 231 5.72 11.00 -8.20
CA GLY A 231 6.25 12.24 -7.63
C GLY A 231 6.72 12.07 -6.20
N LEU A 232 6.01 11.31 -5.38
CA LEU A 232 6.44 11.00 -4.02
C LEU A 232 7.73 10.16 -4.01
N GLY A 233 7.85 9.18 -4.91
CA GLY A 233 9.10 8.41 -5.08
C GLY A 233 10.28 9.31 -5.46
N ILE A 234 10.09 10.22 -6.42
CA ILE A 234 11.12 11.20 -6.82
C ILE A 234 11.50 12.11 -5.63
N LEU A 235 10.53 12.65 -4.90
CA LEU A 235 10.79 13.51 -3.74
C LEU A 235 11.54 12.77 -2.65
N ALA A 236 11.13 11.54 -2.32
CA ALA A 236 11.77 10.72 -1.30
C ALA A 236 13.24 10.37 -1.68
N TYR A 237 13.49 10.07 -2.96
CA TYR A 237 14.85 9.87 -3.47
C TYR A 237 15.73 11.11 -3.22
N PHE A 238 15.24 12.31 -3.58
CA PHE A 238 15.99 13.55 -3.35
C PHE A 238 16.10 13.91 -1.87
N PHE A 239 15.12 13.55 -1.05
CA PHE A 239 15.22 13.69 0.39
C PHE A 239 16.36 12.85 0.98
N GLU A 240 16.60 11.65 0.48
CA GLU A 240 17.67 10.76 0.92
C GLU A 240 19.03 11.22 0.41
N GLU A 241 19.14 11.51 -0.89
CA GLU A 241 20.42 11.67 -1.59
C GLU A 241 20.99 13.09 -1.55
N CYS A 242 20.16 14.12 -1.40
CA CYS A 242 20.60 15.50 -1.56
C CYS A 242 20.22 16.51 -0.48
N GLU A 243 20.64 17.77 -0.73
CA GLU A 243 20.42 18.95 0.13
C GLU A 243 18.97 19.50 0.07
N VAL A 244 18.03 18.71 -0.41
CA VAL A 244 16.61 18.98 -0.21
C VAL A 244 16.30 18.66 1.24
N PHE A 245 15.94 19.69 1.99
CA PHE A 245 15.92 19.76 3.46
C PHE A 245 17.33 19.70 4.10
N GLU A 246 17.44 20.24 5.31
CA GLU A 246 18.73 20.36 6.00
C GLU A 246 19.27 18.99 6.43
N LYS A 247 20.56 18.79 6.20
CA LYS A 247 21.30 17.63 6.68
C LYS A 247 21.72 17.78 8.13
#